data_5448c38368b0b403f993a7cf78099f37
#
_entry.id   5448c38368b0b403f993a7cf78099f37
#
_cell.length_a   1.000
_cell.length_b   1.000
_cell.length_c   1.000
_cell.angle_alpha   90.00
_cell.angle_beta   90.00
_cell.angle_gamma   90.00
#
_symmetry.space_group_name_H-M   'P 1'
#
loop_
_entity.id
_entity.type
_entity.pdbx_description
1 polymer ?
#
loop_
_entity_poly.entity_id
_entity_poly.type
_entity_poly.pdbx_seq_one_letter_code
_entity_poly.pdbx_strand_id
1 'polypeptide(L)'
;MGINIGMVSSNNNAMMTTDNRLAEMWAGCLENDRKQQELLYKTLAPRMLAVCMRYAHDKDEAQDILQEGFIKMFNNAHKFRGEGNLEGWIRRIMVHCAISRYRKLKPLVLVEDFTEDTASAGNGYNAHGLEVKDLLKMIQKLPQMYRSVFNMYAIEGYSHQEIGKTLGISELLSRTNLCRARAILKDMVNQLTAREEHCLAG
;
A
#
# COMPACT_ATOMS: atom_id res chain seq x y z
N MET A 1 -1.99 41.53 -23.89
CA MET A 1 -1.69 40.63 -22.73
C MET A 1 -2.71 39.54 -22.73
N GLY A 2 -2.39 38.38 -23.29
CA GLY A 2 -3.27 37.21 -23.38
C GLY A 2 -2.79 36.15 -22.40
N ILE A 3 -3.60 35.83 -21.39
CA ILE A 3 -3.30 34.82 -20.38
C ILE A 3 -3.75 33.46 -20.93
N ASN A 4 -2.81 32.56 -21.02
CA ASN A 4 -2.95 31.21 -21.54
C ASN A 4 -3.70 30.30 -20.53
N ILE A 5 -5.00 30.05 -20.77
CA ILE A 5 -5.88 29.17 -19.96
C ILE A 5 -6.00 27.78 -20.63
N GLY A 6 -4.92 27.24 -21.19
CA GLY A 6 -4.98 26.02 -22.00
C GLY A 6 -4.58 24.71 -21.29
N MET A 7 -4.07 24.72 -20.05
CA MET A 7 -3.36 23.53 -19.52
C MET A 7 -4.10 22.74 -18.43
N VAL A 8 -5.24 23.22 -17.91
CA VAL A 8 -6.00 22.55 -16.85
C VAL A 8 -7.08 21.61 -17.39
N SER A 9 -7.51 21.81 -18.64
CA SER A 9 -8.63 21.07 -19.23
C SER A 9 -8.28 19.64 -19.70
N SER A 10 -7.02 19.39 -20.05
CA SER A 10 -6.61 18.08 -20.60
C SER A 10 -6.55 16.96 -19.55
N ASN A 11 -6.14 17.26 -18.32
CA ASN A 11 -6.04 16.25 -17.25
C ASN A 11 -7.43 15.82 -16.73
N ASN A 12 -8.40 16.72 -16.64
CA ASN A 12 -9.75 16.39 -16.20
C ASN A 12 -10.49 15.54 -17.24
N ASN A 13 -10.28 15.78 -18.52
CA ASN A 13 -10.93 15.01 -19.59
C ASN A 13 -10.36 13.59 -19.70
N ALA A 14 -9.05 13.41 -19.51
CA ALA A 14 -8.41 12.09 -19.49
C ALA A 14 -8.82 11.27 -18.25
N MET A 15 -9.04 11.93 -17.11
CA MET A 15 -9.49 11.30 -15.87
C MET A 15 -10.95 10.86 -15.94
N MET A 16 -11.84 11.67 -16.51
CA MET A 16 -13.24 11.33 -16.76
C MET A 16 -13.40 10.16 -17.76
N THR A 17 -12.55 10.07 -18.77
CA THR A 17 -12.57 8.94 -19.72
C THR A 17 -12.07 7.63 -19.09
N THR A 18 -11.12 7.71 -18.17
CA THR A 18 -10.61 6.53 -17.46
C THR A 18 -11.64 5.97 -16.46
N ASP A 19 -12.32 6.83 -15.73
CA ASP A 19 -13.38 6.42 -14.77
C ASP A 19 -14.58 5.82 -15.50
N ASN A 20 -15.02 6.38 -16.63
CA ASN A 20 -16.08 5.80 -17.46
C ASN A 20 -15.70 4.41 -17.97
N ARG A 21 -14.46 4.23 -18.45
CA ARG A 21 -14.00 2.94 -18.93
C ARG A 21 -13.92 1.88 -17.82
N LEU A 22 -13.51 2.26 -16.61
CA LEU A 22 -13.54 1.37 -15.46
C LEU A 22 -14.97 0.98 -15.07
N ALA A 23 -15.92 1.91 -15.15
CA ALA A 23 -17.32 1.65 -14.88
C ALA A 23 -17.94 0.66 -15.89
N GLU A 24 -17.63 0.80 -17.19
CA GLU A 24 -18.08 -0.14 -18.24
C GLU A 24 -17.52 -1.55 -18.01
N MET A 25 -16.19 -1.66 -17.76
CA MET A 25 -15.58 -2.96 -17.43
C MET A 25 -16.22 -3.59 -16.18
N TRP A 26 -16.51 -2.76 -15.17
CA TRP A 26 -17.14 -3.23 -13.93
C TRP A 26 -18.56 -3.75 -14.16
N ALA A 27 -19.36 -3.05 -14.96
CA ALA A 27 -20.71 -3.50 -15.33
C ALA A 27 -20.66 -4.90 -15.99
N GLY A 28 -19.76 -5.11 -16.95
CA GLY A 28 -19.57 -6.43 -17.56
C GLY A 28 -19.08 -7.50 -16.56
N CYS A 29 -18.24 -7.10 -15.57
CA CYS A 29 -17.83 -8.03 -14.50
C CYS A 29 -19.02 -8.52 -13.65
N LEU A 30 -20.01 -7.66 -13.39
CA LEU A 30 -21.23 -8.03 -12.66
C LEU A 30 -22.09 -9.04 -13.45
N GLU A 31 -22.03 -8.99 -14.78
CA GLU A 31 -22.70 -9.92 -15.70
C GLU A 31 -21.86 -11.19 -15.99
N ASN A 32 -20.71 -11.36 -15.30
CA ASN A 32 -19.77 -12.47 -15.52
C ASN A 32 -19.16 -12.53 -16.93
N ASP A 33 -19.07 -11.40 -17.64
CA ASP A 33 -18.38 -11.32 -18.93
C ASP A 33 -16.86 -11.50 -18.73
N ARG A 34 -16.35 -12.64 -19.21
CA ARG A 34 -14.92 -12.97 -19.10
C ARG A 34 -14.00 -11.98 -19.79
N LYS A 35 -14.43 -11.36 -20.89
CA LYS A 35 -13.62 -10.35 -21.60
C LYS A 35 -13.48 -9.09 -20.77
N GLN A 36 -14.55 -8.66 -20.14
CA GLN A 36 -14.53 -7.49 -19.25
C GLN A 36 -13.73 -7.77 -17.97
N GLN A 37 -13.84 -8.98 -17.41
CA GLN A 37 -13.01 -9.40 -16.27
C GLN A 37 -11.52 -9.41 -16.63
N GLU A 38 -11.14 -9.94 -17.78
CA GLU A 38 -9.76 -9.94 -18.27
C GLU A 38 -9.23 -8.51 -18.49
N LEU A 39 -10.05 -7.65 -19.09
CA LEU A 39 -9.68 -6.25 -19.34
C LEU A 39 -9.50 -5.47 -18.04
N LEU A 40 -10.41 -5.64 -17.07
CA LEU A 40 -10.31 -5.05 -15.74
C LEU A 40 -9.04 -5.52 -15.01
N TYR A 41 -8.77 -6.84 -15.05
CA TYR A 41 -7.56 -7.41 -14.48
C TYR A 41 -6.30 -6.77 -15.10
N LYS A 42 -6.18 -6.77 -16.44
CA LYS A 42 -5.02 -6.18 -17.13
C LYS A 42 -4.83 -4.70 -16.81
N THR A 43 -5.92 -3.97 -16.62
CA THR A 43 -5.88 -2.54 -16.31
C THR A 43 -5.42 -2.27 -14.88
N LEU A 44 -5.89 -3.05 -13.92
CA LEU A 44 -5.65 -2.79 -12.49
C LEU A 44 -4.50 -3.61 -11.89
N ALA A 45 -4.14 -4.76 -12.47
CA ALA A 45 -3.13 -5.66 -11.91
C ALA A 45 -1.78 -4.98 -11.65
N PRO A 46 -1.22 -4.11 -12.53
CA PRO A 46 0.05 -3.45 -12.23
C PRO A 46 -0.01 -2.57 -10.96
N ARG A 47 -1.10 -1.83 -10.78
CA ARG A 47 -1.30 -0.97 -9.60
C ARG A 47 -1.53 -1.80 -8.34
N MET A 48 -2.35 -2.85 -8.44
CA MET A 48 -2.64 -3.74 -7.31
C MET A 48 -1.41 -4.57 -6.93
N LEU A 49 -0.58 -4.99 -7.90
CA LEU A 49 0.69 -5.64 -7.61
C LEU A 49 1.62 -4.73 -6.79
N ALA A 50 1.70 -3.45 -7.14
CA ALA A 50 2.47 -2.48 -6.36
C ALA A 50 1.94 -2.35 -4.91
N VAL A 51 0.64 -2.48 -4.69
CA VAL A 51 0.06 -2.57 -3.34
C VAL A 51 0.53 -3.85 -2.64
N CYS A 52 0.39 -5.01 -3.29
CA CYS A 52 0.78 -6.31 -2.72
C CYS A 52 2.27 -6.37 -2.36
N MET A 53 3.15 -5.82 -3.23
CA MET A 53 4.60 -5.76 -3.01
C MET A 53 5.00 -5.04 -1.72
N ARG A 54 4.21 -4.09 -1.23
CA ARG A 54 4.50 -3.40 0.04
C ARG A 54 4.26 -4.27 1.27
N TYR A 55 3.41 -5.30 1.15
CA TYR A 55 3.07 -6.22 2.24
C TYR A 55 3.82 -7.54 2.16
N ALA A 56 4.08 -8.01 0.95
CA ALA A 56 4.75 -9.26 0.67
C ALA A 56 6.24 -9.24 1.04
N HIS A 57 6.80 -10.41 1.28
CA HIS A 57 8.23 -10.59 1.52
C HIS A 57 9.01 -10.55 0.19
N ASP A 58 8.44 -11.12 -0.86
CA ASP A 58 9.03 -11.20 -2.19
C ASP A 58 7.96 -11.01 -3.29
N LYS A 59 8.41 -11.12 -4.54
CA LYS A 59 7.54 -10.92 -5.70
C LYS A 59 6.54 -12.06 -5.89
N ASP A 60 6.93 -13.28 -5.56
CA ASP A 60 6.08 -14.45 -5.75
C ASP A 60 4.92 -14.42 -4.75
N GLU A 61 5.21 -14.10 -3.49
CA GLU A 61 4.16 -13.85 -2.49
C GLU A 61 3.24 -12.70 -2.89
N ALA A 62 3.79 -11.62 -3.46
CA ALA A 62 2.96 -10.51 -3.95
C ALA A 62 2.02 -10.92 -5.09
N GLN A 63 2.47 -11.78 -5.99
CA GLN A 63 1.65 -12.32 -7.08
C GLN A 63 0.55 -13.22 -6.55
N ASP A 64 0.83 -14.07 -5.58
CA ASP A 64 -0.15 -14.92 -4.91
C ASP A 64 -1.25 -14.08 -4.24
N ILE A 65 -0.85 -13.04 -3.49
CA ILE A 65 -1.78 -12.09 -2.86
C ILE A 65 -2.65 -11.41 -3.92
N LEU A 66 -2.05 -11.00 -5.03
CA LEU A 66 -2.75 -10.37 -6.15
C LEU A 66 -3.82 -11.31 -6.72
N GLN A 67 -3.46 -12.55 -7.02
CA GLN A 67 -4.38 -13.55 -7.57
C GLN A 67 -5.52 -13.83 -6.58
N GLU A 68 -5.20 -14.10 -5.31
CA GLU A 68 -6.21 -14.31 -4.26
C GLU A 68 -7.15 -13.10 -4.14
N GLY A 69 -6.59 -11.89 -4.21
CA GLY A 69 -7.35 -10.64 -4.16
C GLY A 69 -8.32 -10.49 -5.32
N PHE A 70 -7.89 -10.76 -6.56
CA PHE A 70 -8.78 -10.70 -7.73
C PHE A 70 -9.85 -11.78 -7.69
N ILE A 71 -9.52 -13.00 -7.30
CA ILE A 71 -10.52 -14.07 -7.10
C ILE A 71 -11.59 -13.63 -6.09
N LYS A 72 -11.17 -13.09 -4.94
CA LYS A 72 -12.11 -12.58 -3.93
C LYS A 72 -12.92 -11.39 -4.45
N MET A 73 -12.32 -10.52 -5.21
CA MET A 73 -12.97 -9.37 -5.81
C MET A 73 -14.08 -9.80 -6.76
N PHE A 74 -13.79 -10.70 -7.72
CA PHE A 74 -14.80 -11.19 -8.65
C PHE A 74 -15.92 -11.94 -7.95
N ASN A 75 -15.61 -12.83 -7.00
CA ASN A 75 -16.60 -13.57 -6.22
C ASN A 75 -17.50 -12.67 -5.36
N ASN A 76 -17.06 -11.47 -5.01
CA ASN A 76 -17.79 -10.53 -4.18
C ASN A 76 -18.14 -9.23 -4.92
N ALA A 77 -18.11 -9.22 -6.25
CA ALA A 77 -18.36 -8.02 -7.06
C ALA A 77 -19.70 -7.36 -6.72
N HIS A 78 -20.75 -8.15 -6.44
CA HIS A 78 -22.07 -7.70 -6.03
C HIS A 78 -22.08 -6.89 -4.69
N LYS A 79 -21.03 -6.96 -3.89
CA LYS A 79 -20.92 -6.21 -2.63
C LYS A 79 -20.45 -4.78 -2.82
N PHE A 80 -19.94 -4.42 -3.97
CA PHE A 80 -19.59 -3.04 -4.28
C PHE A 80 -20.87 -2.25 -4.58
N ARG A 81 -21.23 -1.32 -3.68
CA ARG A 81 -22.46 -0.55 -3.75
C ARG A 81 -22.39 0.67 -4.67
N GLY A 82 -21.26 0.90 -5.35
CA GLY A 82 -21.03 2.13 -6.11
C GLY A 82 -20.71 3.36 -5.23
N GLU A 83 -20.59 3.17 -3.92
CA GLU A 83 -20.22 4.23 -3.00
C GLU A 83 -18.70 4.39 -2.97
N GLY A 84 -18.19 5.49 -3.54
CA GLY A 84 -16.77 5.78 -3.63
C GLY A 84 -16.06 5.18 -4.83
N ASN A 85 -14.72 5.16 -4.78
CA ASN A 85 -13.88 4.74 -5.88
C ASN A 85 -13.73 3.21 -5.93
N LEU A 86 -14.00 2.60 -7.08
CA LEU A 86 -13.88 1.17 -7.32
C LEU A 86 -12.44 0.67 -7.08
N GLU A 87 -11.44 1.39 -7.56
CA GLU A 87 -10.02 1.04 -7.35
C GLU A 87 -9.67 1.01 -5.85
N GLY A 88 -10.19 1.96 -5.08
CA GLY A 88 -10.03 2.00 -3.62
C GLY A 88 -10.66 0.81 -2.92
N TRP A 89 -11.84 0.36 -3.38
CA TRP A 89 -12.49 -0.84 -2.84
C TRP A 89 -11.68 -2.11 -3.17
N ILE A 90 -11.20 -2.26 -4.40
CA ILE A 90 -10.33 -3.37 -4.82
C ILE A 90 -9.02 -3.36 -4.01
N ARG A 91 -8.41 -2.18 -3.82
CA ARG A 91 -7.20 -2.00 -3.02
C ARG A 91 -7.38 -2.51 -1.58
N ARG A 92 -8.51 -2.20 -0.95
CA ARG A 92 -8.82 -2.74 0.39
C ARG A 92 -8.88 -4.26 0.41
N ILE A 93 -9.40 -4.89 -0.64
CA ILE A 93 -9.41 -6.36 -0.77
C ILE A 93 -7.97 -6.89 -0.82
N MET A 94 -7.07 -6.28 -1.61
CA MET A 94 -5.66 -6.68 -1.68
C MET A 94 -4.97 -6.58 -0.32
N VAL A 95 -5.15 -5.45 0.38
CA VAL A 95 -4.60 -5.25 1.73
C VAL A 95 -5.11 -6.32 2.70
N HIS A 96 -6.41 -6.60 2.68
CA HIS A 96 -6.99 -7.64 3.55
C HIS A 96 -6.49 -9.05 3.21
N CYS A 97 -6.25 -9.36 1.93
CA CYS A 97 -5.64 -10.63 1.52
C CYS A 97 -4.22 -10.77 2.08
N ALA A 98 -3.40 -9.72 1.92
CA ALA A 98 -2.04 -9.69 2.44
C ALA A 98 -1.99 -9.91 3.96
N ILE A 99 -2.85 -9.20 4.71
CA ILE A 99 -2.93 -9.32 6.16
C ILE A 99 -3.43 -10.70 6.59
N SER A 100 -4.45 -11.22 5.91
CA SER A 100 -5.01 -12.55 6.23
C SER A 100 -3.99 -13.67 6.02
N ARG A 101 -3.17 -13.57 4.97
CA ARG A 101 -2.09 -14.51 4.69
C ARG A 101 -1.04 -14.48 5.82
N TYR A 102 -0.63 -13.30 6.25
CA TYR A 102 0.27 -13.14 7.38
C TYR A 102 -0.26 -13.77 8.67
N ARG A 103 -1.54 -13.54 9.00
CA ARG A 103 -2.16 -14.12 10.21
C ARG A 103 -2.22 -15.64 10.19
N LYS A 104 -2.34 -16.27 9.01
CA LYS A 104 -2.33 -17.73 8.86
C LYS A 104 -0.93 -18.33 9.05
N LEU A 105 0.10 -17.63 8.61
CA LEU A 105 1.48 -18.10 8.63
C LEU A 105 2.14 -17.97 10.01
N LYS A 106 1.68 -17.07 10.86
CA LYS A 106 2.15 -16.90 12.23
C LYS A 106 0.94 -16.72 13.14
N PRO A 107 0.55 -17.74 13.95
CA PRO A 107 -0.27 -17.48 15.12
C PRO A 107 0.43 -16.40 15.94
N LEU A 108 -0.34 -15.41 16.41
CA LEU A 108 0.16 -14.23 17.15
C LEU A 108 1.15 -14.64 18.25
N VAL A 109 2.42 -14.69 17.93
CA VAL A 109 3.45 -14.54 18.94
C VAL A 109 3.48 -13.04 19.22
N LEU A 110 2.89 -12.66 20.34
CA LEU A 110 3.20 -11.41 21.00
C LEU A 110 4.72 -11.39 21.15
N VAL A 111 5.40 -10.63 20.31
CA VAL A 111 6.81 -10.31 20.55
C VAL A 111 6.79 -9.30 21.70
N GLU A 112 6.69 -9.84 22.91
CA GLU A 112 7.14 -9.18 24.11
C GLU A 112 8.66 -9.12 24.01
N ASP A 113 9.21 -7.99 24.41
CA ASP A 113 10.62 -7.63 24.51
C ASP A 113 11.27 -7.00 23.29
N PHE A 114 11.06 -5.68 23.22
CA PHE A 114 12.16 -4.75 22.92
C PHE A 114 12.02 -3.55 23.85
N THR A 115 13.09 -3.34 24.63
CA THR A 115 13.31 -2.23 25.55
C THR A 115 12.91 -0.88 24.94
N GLU A 116 12.30 -0.05 25.78
CA GLU A 116 11.97 1.34 25.49
C GLU A 116 13.23 2.13 25.22
N ASP A 117 13.54 2.32 23.93
CA ASP A 117 14.33 3.47 23.52
C ASP A 117 13.38 4.51 22.91
N THR A 118 13.23 5.58 23.64
CA THR A 118 12.43 6.74 23.31
C THR A 118 12.93 7.38 22.01
N ALA A 119 12.30 7.02 20.89
CA ALA A 119 12.56 7.69 19.63
C ALA A 119 11.94 9.09 19.66
N SER A 120 12.78 10.07 19.86
CA SER A 120 12.51 11.49 19.71
C SER A 120 11.84 11.80 18.38
N ALA A 121 10.72 12.48 18.43
CA ALA A 121 10.09 13.09 17.25
C ALA A 121 11.00 14.20 16.71
N GLY A 122 11.72 13.93 15.65
CA GLY A 122 12.66 14.87 15.03
C GLY A 122 12.26 15.18 13.59
N ASN A 123 12.07 16.44 13.38
CA ASN A 123 11.96 17.28 12.17
C ASN A 123 12.16 16.65 10.80
N GLY A 124 11.40 17.26 9.85
CA GLY A 124 11.29 16.95 8.45
C GLY A 124 12.62 16.66 7.73
N TYR A 125 12.60 15.60 6.94
CA TYR A 125 13.70 15.18 6.10
C TYR A 125 13.46 15.62 4.66
N ASN A 126 14.46 16.26 4.07
CA ASN A 126 14.55 16.45 2.63
C ASN A 126 14.96 15.11 2.00
N ALA A 127 13.99 14.35 1.53
CA ALA A 127 14.23 13.13 0.75
C ALA A 127 14.58 13.49 -0.72
N HIS A 128 15.47 14.45 -0.93
CA HIS A 128 15.99 14.75 -2.26
C HIS A 128 16.98 13.64 -2.64
N GLY A 129 16.59 12.80 -3.62
CA GLY A 129 17.44 11.77 -4.21
C GLY A 129 16.96 10.32 -4.03
N LEU A 130 16.07 10.03 -3.06
CA LEU A 130 15.57 8.67 -2.86
C LEU A 130 14.56 8.28 -3.95
N GLU A 131 14.90 7.25 -4.73
CA GLU A 131 13.96 6.65 -5.67
C GLU A 131 12.85 5.89 -4.92
N VAL A 132 11.63 5.91 -5.48
CA VAL A 132 10.48 5.14 -4.96
C VAL A 132 10.82 3.66 -4.78
N LYS A 133 11.68 3.13 -5.64
CA LYS A 133 12.17 1.75 -5.59
C LYS A 133 13.01 1.45 -4.34
N ASP A 134 13.79 2.40 -3.88
CA ASP A 134 14.61 2.21 -2.67
C ASP A 134 13.80 2.33 -1.40
N LEU A 135 12.82 3.26 -1.38
CA LEU A 135 11.83 3.30 -0.30
C LEU A 135 11.04 1.99 -0.18
N LEU A 136 10.65 1.39 -1.31
CA LEU A 136 9.96 0.09 -1.31
C LEU A 136 10.84 -1.01 -0.71
N LYS A 137 12.13 -1.07 -1.08
CA LYS A 137 13.09 -2.03 -0.51
C LYS A 137 13.28 -1.85 1.01
N MET A 138 13.31 -0.60 1.47
CA MET A 138 13.39 -0.31 2.91
C MET A 138 12.15 -0.80 3.66
N ILE A 139 10.96 -0.51 3.12
CA ILE A 139 9.70 -0.97 3.69
C ILE A 139 9.66 -2.50 3.75
N GLN A 140 10.13 -3.18 2.71
CA GLN A 140 10.21 -4.66 2.67
C GLN A 140 11.18 -5.24 3.71
N LYS A 141 12.21 -4.49 4.13
CA LYS A 141 13.14 -4.91 5.18
C LYS A 141 12.57 -4.77 6.61
N LEU A 142 11.49 -4.04 6.79
CA LEU A 142 10.85 -3.95 8.10
C LEU A 142 10.35 -5.32 8.58
N PRO A 143 10.42 -5.61 9.88
CA PRO A 143 9.70 -6.73 10.46
C PRO A 143 8.21 -6.67 10.08
N GLN A 144 7.62 -7.82 9.81
CA GLN A 144 6.29 -7.91 9.18
C GLN A 144 5.20 -7.10 9.90
N MET A 145 5.16 -7.14 11.24
CA MET A 145 4.17 -6.39 12.02
C MET A 145 4.36 -4.87 11.84
N TYR A 146 5.60 -4.39 11.92
CA TYR A 146 5.92 -2.96 11.74
C TYR A 146 5.60 -2.52 10.32
N ARG A 147 5.93 -3.34 9.33
CA ARG A 147 5.62 -3.11 7.91
C ARG A 147 4.11 -3.01 7.68
N SER A 148 3.33 -3.94 8.25
CA SER A 148 1.87 -3.94 8.11
C SER A 148 1.26 -2.68 8.73
N VAL A 149 1.64 -2.33 9.95
CA VAL A 149 1.15 -1.13 10.64
C VAL A 149 1.55 0.15 9.88
N PHE A 150 2.81 0.23 9.42
CA PHE A 150 3.31 1.38 8.67
C PHE A 150 2.53 1.58 7.38
N ASN A 151 2.39 0.53 6.57
CA ASN A 151 1.66 0.61 5.30
C ASN A 151 0.19 0.99 5.52
N MET A 152 -0.50 0.36 6.47
CA MET A 152 -1.90 0.66 6.76
C MET A 152 -2.08 2.11 7.21
N TYR A 153 -1.23 2.61 8.12
CA TYR A 153 -1.37 3.96 8.64
C TYR A 153 -0.89 5.03 7.66
N ALA A 154 0.37 4.92 7.20
CA ALA A 154 1.03 5.99 6.47
C ALA A 154 0.65 6.03 4.97
N ILE A 155 0.29 4.90 4.39
CA ILE A 155 0.02 4.81 2.95
C ILE A 155 -1.47 4.62 2.66
N GLU A 156 -2.14 3.74 3.42
CA GLU A 156 -3.55 3.44 3.18
C GLU A 156 -4.52 4.32 4.00
N GLY A 157 -4.01 5.07 4.99
CA GLY A 157 -4.79 6.03 5.77
C GLY A 157 -5.71 5.43 6.84
N TYR A 158 -5.46 4.18 7.27
CA TYR A 158 -6.22 3.58 8.36
C TYR A 158 -5.90 4.24 9.70
N SER A 159 -6.91 4.42 10.54
CA SER A 159 -6.73 4.80 11.95
C SER A 159 -6.11 3.67 12.77
N HIS A 160 -5.46 3.98 13.89
CA HIS A 160 -4.91 2.95 14.78
C HIS A 160 -5.98 2.01 15.33
N GLN A 161 -7.21 2.49 15.52
CA GLN A 161 -8.34 1.66 15.92
C GLN A 161 -8.71 0.62 14.85
N GLU A 162 -8.77 1.04 13.57
CA GLU A 162 -9.05 0.13 12.44
C GLU A 162 -7.92 -0.86 12.25
N ILE A 163 -6.65 -0.41 12.37
CA ILE A 163 -5.47 -1.26 12.33
C ILE A 163 -5.53 -2.31 13.44
N GLY A 164 -5.85 -1.88 14.66
CA GLY A 164 -5.99 -2.78 15.80
C GLY A 164 -7.01 -3.88 15.55
N LYS A 165 -8.21 -3.52 15.08
CA LYS A 165 -9.26 -4.48 14.69
C LYS A 165 -8.81 -5.42 13.59
N THR A 166 -8.12 -4.91 12.56
CA THR A 166 -7.71 -5.68 11.39
C THR A 166 -6.56 -6.63 11.70
N LEU A 167 -5.57 -6.20 12.49
CA LEU A 167 -4.39 -7.00 12.86
C LEU A 167 -4.61 -7.84 14.12
N GLY A 168 -5.67 -7.59 14.90
CA GLY A 168 -5.91 -8.27 16.18
C GLY A 168 -4.98 -7.81 17.29
N ILE A 169 -4.58 -6.53 17.29
CA ILE A 169 -3.69 -5.92 18.29
C ILE A 169 -4.40 -4.74 18.98
N SER A 170 -3.88 -4.30 20.13
CA SER A 170 -4.39 -3.08 20.77
C SER A 170 -4.04 -1.82 19.95
N GLU A 171 -4.83 -0.76 20.11
CA GLU A 171 -4.55 0.54 19.50
C GLU A 171 -3.18 1.09 19.98
N LEU A 172 -2.86 0.91 21.25
CA LEU A 172 -1.58 1.32 21.81
C LEU A 172 -0.40 0.59 21.13
N LEU A 173 -0.52 -0.73 20.94
CA LEU A 173 0.50 -1.52 20.26
C LEU A 173 0.64 -1.10 18.78
N SER A 174 -0.46 -0.73 18.12
CA SER A 174 -0.40 -0.16 16.76
C SER A 174 0.40 1.15 16.73
N ARG A 175 0.19 2.04 17.70
CA ARG A 175 0.95 3.31 17.83
C ARG A 175 2.45 3.04 18.06
N THR A 176 2.77 2.14 18.99
CA THR A 176 4.14 1.75 19.30
C THR A 176 4.84 1.13 18.09
N ASN A 177 4.16 0.22 17.38
CA ASN A 177 4.72 -0.42 16.18
C ASN A 177 4.97 0.59 15.05
N LEU A 178 4.10 1.60 14.89
CA LEU A 178 4.33 2.69 13.94
C LEU A 178 5.56 3.52 14.30
N CYS A 179 5.73 3.85 15.57
CA CYS A 179 6.90 4.59 16.08
C CYS A 179 8.20 3.81 15.79
N ARG A 180 8.23 2.53 16.11
CA ARG A 180 9.37 1.64 15.83
C ARG A 180 9.65 1.50 14.34
N ALA A 181 8.61 1.33 13.50
CA ALA A 181 8.76 1.28 12.06
C ALA A 181 9.42 2.55 11.50
N ARG A 182 8.98 3.71 11.97
CA ARG A 182 9.54 5.02 11.58
C ARG A 182 10.99 5.17 12.00
N ALA A 183 11.37 4.74 13.22
CA ALA A 183 12.74 4.77 13.70
C ALA A 183 13.65 3.95 12.79
N ILE A 184 13.28 2.69 12.50
CA ILE A 184 14.06 1.81 11.63
C ILE A 184 14.21 2.41 10.22
N LEU A 185 13.12 2.92 9.64
CA LEU A 185 13.18 3.57 8.31
C LEU A 185 14.08 4.79 8.31
N LYS A 186 14.02 5.60 9.36
CA LYS A 186 14.89 6.77 9.53
C LYS A 186 16.36 6.38 9.53
N ASP A 187 16.73 5.35 10.27
CA ASP A 187 18.11 4.87 10.33
C ASP A 187 18.56 4.31 8.98
N MET A 188 17.70 3.60 8.25
CA MET A 188 18.00 3.13 6.89
C MET A 188 18.24 4.30 5.91
N VAL A 189 17.44 5.35 5.98
CA VAL A 189 17.63 6.57 5.16
C VAL A 189 18.95 7.23 5.48
N ASN A 190 19.25 7.45 6.77
CA ASN A 190 20.51 8.08 7.21
C ASN A 190 21.74 7.28 6.73
N GLN A 191 21.67 5.95 6.76
CA GLN A 191 22.76 5.09 6.27
C GLN A 191 22.95 5.19 4.74
N LEU A 192 21.88 5.40 3.98
CA LEU A 192 21.98 5.58 2.52
C LEU A 192 22.60 6.94 2.18
N THR A 193 22.12 8.02 2.79
CA THR A 193 22.66 9.37 2.54
C THR A 193 24.13 9.47 2.90
N ALA A 194 24.55 8.88 4.03
CA ALA A 194 25.96 8.85 4.43
C ALA A 194 26.85 8.07 3.45
N ARG A 195 26.32 7.02 2.80
CA ARG A 195 27.06 6.26 1.76
C ARG A 195 27.22 7.06 0.47
N GLU A 196 26.17 7.77 0.06
CA GLU A 196 26.20 8.62 -1.14
C GLU A 196 27.18 9.78 -0.97
N GLU A 197 27.20 10.44 0.17
CA GLU A 197 28.16 11.50 0.50
C GLU A 197 29.60 10.99 0.48
N HIS A 198 29.86 9.79 0.99
CA HIS A 198 31.20 9.19 0.98
C HIS A 198 31.65 8.78 -0.43
N CYS A 199 30.74 8.35 -1.29
CA CYS A 199 31.03 8.02 -2.70
C CYS A 199 31.33 9.26 -3.57
N LEU A 200 30.79 10.43 -3.21
CA LEU A 200 31.01 11.70 -3.94
C LEU A 200 32.28 12.43 -3.49
N ALA A 201 32.85 12.05 -2.33
CA ALA A 201 34.03 12.68 -1.74
C ALA A 201 35.36 11.94 -2.04
N GLY A 202 35.34 10.81 -2.72
CA GLY A 202 36.50 10.00 -3.09
C GLY A 202 36.68 9.91 -4.60
#